data_074de8a92d823797f3043b736ff45804
#
_entry.id   074de8a92d823797f3043b736ff45804
#
_cell.length_a   1.000
_cell.length_b   1.000
_cell.length_c   1.000
_cell.angle_alpha   90.00
_cell.angle_beta   90.00
_cell.angle_gamma   90.00
#
_symmetry.space_group_name_H-M   'P 1'
#
loop_
_entity.id
_entity.type
_entity.pdbx_description
1 polymer ?
#
loop_
_entity_poly.entity_id
_entity_poly.type
_entity_poly.pdbx_seq_one_letter_code
_entity_poly.pdbx_strand_id
1 'polypeptide(L)'
;MNYRNIFRYCLMLPLLLLAACSSNDDVFDKSPSQRSSESIASLKDELINAPHGWRVIYFPKTDSLLFSNPSELIPHSGFRGRYGYGGDCFTMKFNADNTVEMRVDYTAQSVATAQRSEYLVSRNSYTQLSFITYNYLHQLVNDRFAGSSDFLYVGKNEDGE
;
A
#
# COMPACT_ATOMS: atom_id res chain seq x y z
N MET A 1 38.56 56.87 11.29
CA MET A 1 37.63 55.89 10.71
C MET A 1 36.20 56.39 10.95
N ASN A 2 35.44 56.75 9.88
CA ASN A 2 34.20 57.52 10.02
C ASN A 2 33.05 56.60 10.47
N TYR A 3 32.53 56.82 11.66
CA TYR A 3 31.39 56.10 12.23
C TYR A 3 30.14 56.06 11.32
N ARG A 4 29.97 57.04 10.45
CA ARG A 4 28.90 57.11 9.44
C ARG A 4 28.98 55.98 8.41
N ASN A 5 30.17 55.53 8.08
CA ASN A 5 30.34 54.42 7.14
C ASN A 5 30.10 53.07 7.81
N ILE A 6 30.49 52.90 9.06
CA ILE A 6 30.23 51.67 9.84
C ILE A 6 28.73 51.45 10.01
N PHE A 7 27.97 52.51 10.30
CA PHE A 7 26.51 52.43 10.45
C PHE A 7 25.81 52.03 9.12
N ARG A 8 26.32 52.50 7.97
CA ARG A 8 25.82 52.12 6.66
C ARG A 8 26.07 50.63 6.35
N TYR A 9 27.23 50.12 6.72
CA TYR A 9 27.53 48.67 6.50
C TYR A 9 26.78 47.77 7.47
N CYS A 10 26.58 48.18 8.72
CA CYS A 10 25.74 47.44 9.67
C CYS A 10 24.26 47.42 9.28
N LEU A 11 23.74 48.43 8.60
CA LEU A 11 22.36 48.46 8.14
C LEU A 11 22.14 47.63 6.83
N MET A 12 23.18 47.52 5.99
CA MET A 12 23.12 46.79 4.75
C MET A 12 23.31 45.26 4.96
N LEU A 13 24.00 44.85 6.02
CA LEU A 13 24.27 43.42 6.28
C LEU A 13 23.00 42.60 6.58
N PRO A 14 22.04 43.03 7.42
CA PRO A 14 20.81 42.30 7.65
C PRO A 14 19.86 42.28 6.42
N LEU A 15 19.95 43.27 5.53
CA LEU A 15 19.14 43.33 4.31
C LEU A 15 19.56 42.24 3.28
N LEU A 16 20.84 41.91 3.23
CA LEU A 16 21.39 40.85 2.37
C LEU A 16 21.06 39.46 2.88
N LEU A 17 20.84 39.31 4.20
CA LEU A 17 20.45 37.99 4.79
C LEU A 17 18.96 37.64 4.55
N LEU A 18 18.11 38.65 4.28
CA LEU A 18 16.70 38.42 3.99
C LEU A 18 16.45 37.96 2.52
N ALA A 19 17.41 38.15 1.64
CA ALA A 19 17.31 37.71 0.24
C ALA A 19 17.74 36.24 0.02
N ALA A 20 18.30 35.56 1.02
CA ALA A 20 18.83 34.22 0.90
C ALA A 20 17.79 33.09 1.12
N CYS A 21 16.52 33.45 1.39
CA CYS A 21 15.46 32.45 1.66
C CYS A 21 14.40 32.37 0.55
N SER A 22 14.68 32.72 -0.70
CA SER A 22 13.68 32.66 -1.76
C SER A 22 14.07 31.83 -2.98
N SER A 23 14.90 30.81 -2.81
CA SER A 23 15.02 29.74 -3.81
C SER A 23 14.52 28.44 -3.21
N ASN A 24 13.21 28.36 -2.98
CA ASN A 24 12.52 27.08 -3.14
C ASN A 24 12.47 26.82 -4.64
N ASP A 25 13.56 26.47 -5.26
CA ASP A 25 13.55 25.65 -6.45
C ASP A 25 13.01 24.30 -5.97
N ASP A 26 11.70 24.16 -6.01
CA ASP A 26 11.04 22.85 -5.82
C ASP A 26 11.61 21.94 -6.89
N VAL A 27 12.54 21.08 -6.48
CA VAL A 27 13.12 20.02 -7.33
C VAL A 27 12.02 19.14 -7.93
N PHE A 28 10.82 19.28 -7.42
CA PHE A 28 9.64 18.58 -7.85
C PHE A 28 8.55 19.56 -8.27
N ASP A 29 7.98 19.34 -9.45
CA ASP A 29 6.85 20.14 -9.99
C ASP A 29 5.59 20.11 -9.12
N LYS A 30 5.50 19.20 -8.15
CA LYS A 30 4.34 18.98 -7.29
C LYS A 30 4.73 18.86 -5.83
N SER A 31 3.91 19.42 -4.94
CA SER A 31 4.08 19.27 -3.50
C SER A 31 3.96 17.81 -3.04
N PRO A 32 4.54 17.44 -1.90
CA PRO A 32 4.40 16.08 -1.34
C PRO A 32 2.94 15.66 -1.14
N SER A 33 2.08 16.57 -0.73
CA SER A 33 0.64 16.30 -0.54
C SER A 33 -0.07 16.04 -1.86
N GLN A 34 0.25 16.78 -2.91
CA GLN A 34 -0.29 16.55 -4.25
C GLN A 34 0.13 15.19 -4.80
N ARG A 35 1.41 14.85 -4.70
CA ARG A 35 1.91 13.52 -5.11
C ARG A 35 1.23 12.38 -4.35
N SER A 36 0.99 12.56 -3.05
CA SER A 36 0.24 11.61 -2.23
C SER A 36 -1.20 11.44 -2.71
N SER A 37 -1.91 12.54 -2.91
CA SER A 37 -3.31 12.52 -3.37
C SER A 37 -3.45 11.88 -4.75
N GLU A 38 -2.55 12.20 -5.67
CA GLU A 38 -2.52 11.61 -7.01
C GLU A 38 -2.26 10.10 -6.97
N SER A 39 -1.33 9.66 -6.13
CA SER A 39 -1.02 8.24 -5.98
C SER A 39 -2.21 7.45 -5.40
N ILE A 40 -2.92 8.02 -4.43
CA ILE A 40 -4.15 7.45 -3.88
C ILE A 40 -5.24 7.38 -4.95
N ALA A 41 -5.48 8.49 -5.65
CA ALA A 41 -6.50 8.56 -6.70
C ALA A 41 -6.20 7.58 -7.84
N SER A 42 -4.95 7.51 -8.29
CA SER A 42 -4.54 6.60 -9.35
C SER A 42 -4.79 5.13 -8.98
N LEU A 43 -4.41 4.70 -7.77
CA LEU A 43 -4.67 3.32 -7.35
C LEU A 43 -6.17 3.05 -7.19
N LYS A 44 -6.95 3.99 -6.66
CA LYS A 44 -8.41 3.84 -6.56
C LYS A 44 -9.07 3.69 -7.92
N ASP A 45 -8.71 4.54 -8.87
CA ASP A 45 -9.23 4.49 -10.23
C ASP A 45 -8.90 3.16 -10.90
N GLU A 46 -7.70 2.66 -10.71
CA GLU A 46 -7.28 1.37 -11.21
C GLU A 46 -8.09 0.22 -10.61
N LEU A 47 -8.26 0.20 -9.29
CA LEU A 47 -9.02 -0.84 -8.60
C LEU A 47 -10.48 -0.88 -9.06
N ILE A 48 -11.11 0.28 -9.23
CA ILE A 48 -12.53 0.41 -9.57
C ILE A 48 -12.80 0.13 -11.04
N ASN A 49 -11.90 0.56 -11.93
CA ASN A 49 -12.12 0.50 -13.39
C ASN A 49 -11.74 -0.86 -14.02
N ALA A 50 -11.35 -1.86 -13.23
CA ALA A 50 -11.11 -3.20 -13.72
C ALA A 50 -12.44 -3.83 -14.22
N PRO A 51 -12.63 -4.07 -15.55
CA PRO A 51 -13.93 -4.43 -16.11
C PRO A 51 -14.46 -5.78 -15.61
N HIS A 52 -13.56 -6.68 -15.26
CA HIS A 52 -13.87 -8.02 -14.75
C HIS A 52 -13.55 -8.18 -13.26
N GLY A 53 -13.19 -7.08 -12.57
CA GLY A 53 -12.63 -7.11 -11.23
C GLY A 53 -11.20 -7.67 -11.23
N TRP A 54 -10.75 -8.09 -10.06
CA TRP A 54 -9.38 -8.54 -9.81
C TRP A 54 -9.36 -10.01 -9.42
N ARG A 55 -8.42 -10.73 -9.96
CA ARG A 55 -7.99 -12.03 -9.45
C ARG A 55 -6.73 -11.82 -8.63
N VAL A 56 -6.81 -12.09 -7.35
CA VAL A 56 -5.70 -11.90 -6.40
C VAL A 56 -5.23 -13.26 -5.91
N ILE A 57 -3.96 -13.55 -6.06
CA ILE A 57 -3.31 -14.71 -5.46
C ILE A 57 -2.57 -14.24 -4.23
N TYR A 58 -3.02 -14.67 -3.06
CA TYR A 58 -2.50 -14.23 -1.79
C TYR A 58 -1.67 -15.32 -1.10
N PHE A 59 -0.48 -14.96 -0.68
CA PHE A 59 0.44 -15.83 0.06
C PHE A 59 0.61 -15.27 1.48
N PRO A 60 -0.17 -15.75 2.46
CA PRO A 60 -0.17 -15.19 3.81
C PRO A 60 1.18 -15.33 4.53
N LYS A 61 1.96 -16.36 4.20
CA LYS A 61 3.28 -16.59 4.76
C LYS A 61 4.31 -16.79 3.67
N THR A 62 5.09 -15.75 3.41
CA THR A 62 6.08 -15.69 2.31
C THR A 62 7.52 -15.50 2.80
N ASP A 63 7.86 -15.96 3.99
CA ASP A 63 9.24 -15.86 4.44
C ASP A 63 10.15 -16.85 3.70
N SER A 64 11.44 -16.53 3.65
CA SER A 64 12.43 -17.33 2.96
C SER A 64 12.58 -18.74 3.54
N LEU A 65 12.15 -18.98 4.76
CA LEU A 65 12.20 -20.28 5.41
C LEU A 65 11.25 -21.28 4.74
N LEU A 66 10.12 -20.82 4.21
CA LEU A 66 9.20 -21.68 3.43
C LEU A 66 9.86 -22.27 2.18
N PHE A 67 10.83 -21.58 1.60
CA PHE A 67 11.51 -22.00 0.39
C PHE A 67 12.89 -22.61 0.65
N SER A 68 13.51 -22.31 1.80
CA SER A 68 14.87 -22.74 2.13
C SER A 68 14.94 -23.98 3.01
N ASN A 69 13.88 -24.30 3.74
CA ASN A 69 13.85 -25.47 4.64
C ASN A 69 12.63 -26.37 4.39
N PRO A 70 12.76 -27.40 3.54
CA PRO A 70 11.66 -28.32 3.22
C PRO A 70 11.07 -29.02 4.46
N SER A 71 11.82 -29.19 5.54
CA SER A 71 11.32 -29.83 6.76
C SER A 71 10.35 -28.93 7.54
N GLU A 72 10.40 -27.62 7.36
CA GLU A 72 9.43 -26.70 7.95
C GLU A 72 8.16 -26.54 7.13
N LEU A 73 8.22 -26.97 5.87
CA LEU A 73 7.06 -27.06 4.99
C LEU A 73 6.15 -28.26 5.33
N ILE A 74 6.64 -29.21 6.12
CA ILE A 74 5.88 -30.37 6.58
C ILE A 74 5.32 -30.04 7.97
N PRO A 75 4.03 -29.78 8.08
CA PRO A 75 3.47 -29.38 9.36
C PRO A 75 3.50 -30.53 10.34
N HIS A 76 4.07 -30.27 11.49
CA HIS A 76 3.83 -31.11 12.65
C HIS A 76 2.37 -30.99 13.07
N SER A 77 1.72 -32.11 13.29
CA SER A 77 0.40 -32.20 13.90
C SER A 77 -0.70 -31.31 13.30
N GLY A 78 -1.21 -31.68 12.13
CA GLY A 78 -2.47 -31.13 11.59
C GLY A 78 -2.38 -29.74 10.98
N PHE A 79 -1.26 -29.10 11.04
CA PHE A 79 -1.00 -27.86 10.31
C PHE A 79 -0.62 -28.23 8.88
N ARG A 80 -1.51 -28.02 7.97
CA ARG A 80 -1.23 -28.26 6.56
C ARG A 80 -0.54 -27.03 6.00
N GLY A 81 0.80 -27.06 5.97
CA GLY A 81 1.65 -26.00 5.44
C GLY A 81 1.57 -25.87 3.93
N ARG A 82 0.38 -25.67 3.41
CA ARG A 82 0.17 -25.40 1.99
C ARG A 82 0.27 -23.93 1.62
N TYR A 83 0.58 -23.11 2.61
CA TYR A 83 0.73 -21.68 2.40
C TYR A 83 2.01 -21.42 1.62
N GLY A 84 1.87 -20.79 0.45
CA GLY A 84 2.97 -20.46 -0.43
C GLY A 84 3.15 -21.38 -1.64
N TYR A 85 2.50 -22.54 -1.71
CA TYR A 85 2.61 -23.42 -2.88
C TYR A 85 1.64 -23.11 -4.03
N GLY A 86 0.59 -22.40 -3.80
CA GLY A 86 -0.37 -22.01 -4.83
C GLY A 86 -1.09 -20.72 -4.44
N GLY A 87 -0.92 -20.30 -3.19
CA GLY A 87 -1.63 -19.17 -2.61
C GLY A 87 -3.13 -19.44 -2.45
N ASP A 88 -3.81 -18.48 -1.84
CA ASP A 88 -5.27 -18.45 -1.76
C ASP A 88 -5.79 -17.54 -2.88
N CYS A 89 -6.74 -18.02 -3.67
CA CYS A 89 -7.25 -17.27 -4.81
C CYS A 89 -8.51 -16.49 -4.44
N PHE A 90 -8.42 -15.18 -4.50
CA PHE A 90 -9.54 -14.27 -4.33
C PHE A 90 -10.00 -13.73 -5.67
N THR A 91 -11.30 -13.51 -5.80
CA THR A 91 -11.88 -12.60 -6.79
C THR A 91 -12.43 -11.39 -6.06
N MET A 92 -12.05 -10.20 -6.50
CA MET A 92 -12.41 -8.94 -5.85
C MET A 92 -12.97 -7.95 -6.86
N LYS A 93 -14.07 -7.28 -6.49
CA LYS A 93 -14.64 -6.17 -7.25
C LYS A 93 -14.72 -4.96 -6.35
N PHE A 94 -13.93 -3.94 -6.66
CA PHE A 94 -13.91 -2.68 -5.92
C PHE A 94 -14.97 -1.72 -6.45
N ASN A 95 -15.64 -1.01 -5.56
CA ASN A 95 -16.68 -0.05 -5.86
C ASN A 95 -16.25 1.38 -5.49
N ALA A 96 -16.85 2.38 -6.12
CA ALA A 96 -16.54 3.79 -5.89
C ALA A 96 -16.89 4.28 -4.48
N ASP A 97 -17.79 3.59 -3.78
CA ASP A 97 -18.21 3.87 -2.41
C ASP A 97 -17.25 3.31 -1.33
N ASN A 98 -16.01 2.94 -1.73
CA ASN A 98 -14.99 2.31 -0.90
C ASN A 98 -15.40 0.93 -0.35
N THR A 99 -16.30 0.24 -1.01
CA THR A 99 -16.60 -1.16 -0.68
C THR A 99 -15.99 -2.10 -1.71
N VAL A 100 -15.74 -3.33 -1.28
CA VAL A 100 -15.24 -4.42 -2.11
C VAL A 100 -16.11 -5.65 -1.91
N GLU A 101 -16.47 -6.30 -2.99
CA GLU A 101 -17.09 -7.62 -2.99
C GLU A 101 -16.02 -8.66 -3.30
N MET A 102 -15.88 -9.67 -2.43
CA MET A 102 -14.86 -10.70 -2.61
C MET A 102 -15.41 -12.11 -2.44
N ARG A 103 -14.81 -13.04 -3.16
CA ARG A 103 -14.94 -14.49 -3.00
C ARG A 103 -13.56 -15.09 -2.86
N VAL A 104 -13.49 -16.28 -2.30
CA VAL A 104 -12.22 -16.99 -2.11
C VAL A 104 -12.43 -18.49 -2.23
N ASP A 105 -11.37 -19.21 -2.58
CA ASP A 105 -11.38 -20.65 -2.85
C ASP A 105 -11.22 -21.55 -1.61
N TYR A 106 -11.56 -21.05 -0.41
CA TYR A 106 -11.45 -21.85 0.83
C TYR A 106 -12.42 -23.03 0.86
N THR A 107 -13.67 -22.78 0.49
CA THR A 107 -14.77 -23.75 0.50
C THR A 107 -15.73 -23.52 -0.67
N ALA A 108 -16.55 -24.49 -1.00
CA ALA A 108 -17.62 -24.31 -1.99
C ALA A 108 -18.53 -23.13 -1.68
N GLN A 109 -18.79 -22.87 -0.40
CA GLN A 109 -19.64 -21.75 0.03
C GLN A 109 -18.93 -20.40 -0.17
N SER A 110 -17.66 -20.28 0.16
CA SER A 110 -16.91 -19.03 -0.02
C SER A 110 -16.65 -18.68 -1.49
N VAL A 111 -16.66 -19.67 -2.37
CA VAL A 111 -16.66 -19.45 -3.83
C VAL A 111 -18.02 -18.95 -4.31
N ALA A 112 -19.11 -19.53 -3.79
CA ALA A 112 -20.46 -19.18 -4.22
C ALA A 112 -20.96 -17.84 -3.64
N THR A 113 -20.56 -17.52 -2.40
CA THR A 113 -21.10 -16.37 -1.66
C THR A 113 -20.09 -15.24 -1.59
N ALA A 114 -20.44 -14.08 -2.16
CA ALA A 114 -19.61 -12.88 -2.01
C ALA A 114 -19.79 -12.29 -0.62
N GLN A 115 -18.67 -11.86 -0.02
CA GLN A 115 -18.68 -10.95 1.14
C GLN A 115 -18.43 -9.53 0.67
N ARG A 116 -19.19 -8.58 1.23
CA ARG A 116 -18.97 -7.15 1.03
C ARG A 116 -18.30 -6.58 2.28
N SER A 117 -17.26 -5.81 2.08
CA SER A 117 -16.51 -5.15 3.15
C SER A 117 -16.02 -3.78 2.68
N GLU A 118 -15.46 -3.00 3.59
CA GLU A 118 -14.89 -1.69 3.29
C GLU A 118 -13.38 -1.78 3.09
N TYR A 119 -12.87 -0.96 2.19
CA TYR A 119 -11.44 -0.79 1.96
C TYR A 119 -11.03 0.69 2.03
N LEU A 120 -9.75 0.92 2.30
CA LEU A 120 -9.13 2.23 2.32
C LEU A 120 -7.85 2.20 1.48
N VAL A 121 -7.70 3.18 0.60
CA VAL A 121 -6.39 3.50 -0.01
C VAL A 121 -5.83 4.71 0.71
N SER A 122 -4.66 4.56 1.29
CA SER A 122 -3.94 5.61 2.01
C SER A 122 -2.48 5.70 1.57
N ARG A 123 -1.77 6.73 1.99
CA ARG A 123 -0.34 6.87 1.74
C ARG A 123 0.34 7.57 2.92
N ASN A 124 1.31 6.87 3.49
CA ASN A 124 2.34 7.46 4.35
C ASN A 124 3.66 7.48 3.58
N SER A 125 4.53 6.50 3.79
CA SER A 125 5.75 6.33 2.97
C SER A 125 5.45 5.67 1.64
N TYR A 126 4.52 4.72 1.62
CA TYR A 126 4.06 3.97 0.45
C TYR A 126 2.55 4.07 0.31
N THR A 127 2.03 3.88 -0.91
CA THR A 127 0.60 3.73 -1.15
C THR A 127 0.18 2.35 -0.63
N GLN A 128 -0.89 2.32 0.15
CA GLN A 128 -1.35 1.14 0.88
C GLN A 128 -2.84 0.93 0.60
N LEU A 129 -3.21 -0.33 0.37
CA LEU A 129 -4.58 -0.82 0.34
C LEU A 129 -4.85 -1.57 1.65
N SER A 130 -5.83 -1.12 2.42
CA SER A 130 -6.24 -1.73 3.69
C SER A 130 -7.68 -2.19 3.62
N PHE A 131 -7.95 -3.40 4.10
CA PHE A 131 -9.32 -3.90 4.27
C PHE A 131 -9.75 -3.64 5.72
N ILE A 132 -10.77 -2.77 5.92
CA ILE A 132 -11.09 -2.18 7.21
C ILE A 132 -12.08 -3.05 7.99
N THR A 133 -13.12 -3.56 7.32
CA THR A 133 -14.14 -4.39 7.95
C THR A 133 -13.87 -5.87 7.69
N TYR A 134 -14.31 -6.71 8.64
CA TYR A 134 -14.07 -8.14 8.60
C TYR A 134 -14.55 -8.80 7.30
N ASN A 135 -13.67 -9.60 6.69
CA ASN A 135 -13.93 -10.31 5.45
C ASN A 135 -13.10 -11.61 5.39
N TYR A 136 -13.12 -12.31 4.25
CA TYR A 136 -12.37 -13.56 4.06
C TYR A 136 -10.85 -13.42 4.27
N LEU A 137 -10.23 -12.27 3.94
CA LEU A 137 -8.80 -12.03 4.22
C LEU A 137 -8.50 -12.06 5.72
N HIS A 138 -9.38 -11.54 6.54
CA HIS A 138 -9.19 -11.50 7.98
C HIS A 138 -9.18 -12.89 8.63
N GLN A 139 -9.70 -13.90 7.96
CA GLN A 139 -9.57 -15.30 8.43
C GLN A 139 -8.11 -15.77 8.41
N LEU A 140 -7.27 -15.15 7.59
CA LEU A 140 -5.84 -15.43 7.50
C LEU A 140 -5.00 -14.55 8.44
N VAL A 141 -5.59 -13.47 9.01
CA VAL A 141 -4.91 -12.56 9.94
C VAL A 141 -4.93 -13.17 11.35
N ASN A 142 -4.06 -14.12 11.60
CA ASN A 142 -3.91 -14.75 12.91
C ASN A 142 -2.54 -15.42 13.01
N ASP A 143 -2.16 -15.85 14.20
CA ASP A 143 -0.85 -16.46 14.47
C ASP A 143 -0.58 -17.73 13.63
N ARG A 144 -1.63 -18.42 13.26
CA ARG A 144 -1.53 -19.66 12.48
C ARG A 144 -1.12 -19.41 11.03
N PHE A 145 -1.71 -18.38 10.41
CA PHE A 145 -1.52 -18.10 8.99
C PHE A 145 -0.57 -16.93 8.73
N ALA A 146 -0.36 -16.08 9.74
CA ALA A 146 0.49 -14.90 9.66
C ALA A 146 0.16 -13.99 8.44
N GLY A 147 -1.12 -13.89 8.10
CA GLY A 147 -1.62 -13.05 7.02
C GLY A 147 -1.73 -11.58 7.43
N SER A 148 -1.97 -10.73 6.44
CA SER A 148 -2.21 -9.29 6.61
C SER A 148 -3.48 -8.89 5.87
N SER A 149 -4.18 -7.89 6.38
CA SER A 149 -5.24 -7.18 5.68
C SER A 149 -4.80 -5.84 5.08
N ASP A 150 -3.50 -5.54 5.21
CA ASP A 150 -2.86 -4.32 4.71
C ASP A 150 -1.79 -4.69 3.68
N PHE A 151 -1.85 -4.05 2.51
CA PHE A 151 -0.99 -4.35 1.38
C PHE A 151 -0.34 -3.08 0.86
N LEU A 152 0.97 -3.12 0.65
CA LEU A 152 1.71 -2.04 0.00
C LEU A 152 1.60 -2.20 -1.51
N TYR A 153 1.24 -1.11 -2.19
CA TYR A 153 1.24 -1.07 -3.65
C TYR A 153 2.66 -0.81 -4.16
N VAL A 154 3.19 -1.74 -4.91
CA VAL A 154 4.57 -1.69 -5.44
C VAL A 154 4.60 -1.31 -6.92
N GLY A 155 3.45 -1.29 -7.60
CA GLY A 155 3.36 -1.02 -9.03
C GLY A 155 2.83 -2.21 -9.82
N LYS A 156 2.99 -2.15 -11.12
CA LYS A 156 2.61 -3.19 -12.08
C LYS A 156 3.84 -3.77 -12.76
N ASN A 157 3.74 -5.02 -13.17
CA ASN A 157 4.70 -5.62 -14.10
C ASN A 157 4.43 -5.16 -15.56
N GLU A 158 5.22 -5.67 -16.52
CA GLU A 158 5.09 -5.35 -17.94
C GLU A 158 3.75 -5.83 -18.53
N ASP A 159 3.13 -6.84 -17.93
CA ASP A 159 1.83 -7.40 -18.34
C ASP A 159 0.64 -6.62 -17.73
N GLY A 160 0.92 -5.64 -16.87
CA GLY A 160 -0.10 -4.81 -16.21
C GLY A 160 -0.71 -5.44 -14.95
N GLU A 161 -0.07 -6.47 -14.39
CA GLU A 161 -0.49 -7.16 -13.17
C GLU A 161 0.15 -6.55 -11.91
#